data_eb411af93a92f01f49cfd380a1a455d1
#
_entry.id   eb411af93a92f01f49cfd380a1a455d1
#
_cell.length_a   1.000
_cell.length_b   1.000
_cell.length_c   1.000
_cell.angle_alpha   90.00
_cell.angle_beta   90.00
_cell.angle_gamma   90.00
#
_symmetry.space_group_name_H-M   'P 1'
#
loop_
_entity.id
_entity.type
_entity.pdbx_description
1 polymer ?
#
loop_
_entity_poly.entity_id
_entity_poly.type
_entity_poly.pdbx_seq_one_letter_code
_entity_poly.pdbx_strand_id
1 'polypeptide(L)'
;MNRKKFIQTSALAGASFFITKDLLAKPKGPVYGHNDKKYFLDTKWGTLNTDKTPVNDCHEMVQDSKGHIVLLTNETKNNIIIYNKSGKLKGSWGTEFPGAHGLSIQKTGKEDFLFITDTNRHQVYKTTMDGKILFTIDPPAEVGPYATKDKFVPTETAVLDNGEFYIADGYGAQYILHYDANGKLKNAFGGRGEGEQYLDNAHGICIDYRNATPTLIVTDRNRACFKRFSLDGKLLDVIHVPGAGVCRPVISGDYLYAAVLRSPNMGVESSGFVTILNKENKVVSNIGGSEPIYTNGKLNTLQQTEKIFAHPHDVCVD
;
A
#
# COMPACT_ATOMS: atom_id res chain seq x y z
N MET A 1 12.88 -55.23 -32.51
CA MET A 1 13.11 -53.86 -32.98
C MET A 1 14.57 -53.50 -32.67
N ASN A 2 15.39 -53.16 -33.69
CA ASN A 2 16.85 -53.09 -33.56
C ASN A 2 17.24 -51.73 -32.88
N ARG A 3 18.11 -51.79 -31.88
CA ARG A 3 18.59 -50.62 -31.09
C ARG A 3 19.06 -49.40 -31.91
N LYS A 4 19.58 -49.66 -33.12
CA LYS A 4 19.96 -48.58 -34.06
C LYS A 4 18.77 -47.77 -34.61
N LYS A 5 17.59 -48.40 -34.79
CA LYS A 5 16.39 -47.69 -35.26
C LYS A 5 15.74 -46.83 -34.15
N PHE A 6 15.91 -47.19 -32.89
CA PHE A 6 15.40 -46.41 -31.77
C PHE A 6 16.17 -45.10 -31.57
N ILE A 7 17.49 -45.13 -31.77
CA ILE A 7 18.35 -43.95 -31.64
C ILE A 7 18.15 -42.96 -32.82
N GLN A 8 17.80 -43.44 -34.01
CA GLN A 8 17.53 -42.56 -35.17
C GLN A 8 16.13 -41.89 -35.09
N THR A 9 15.17 -42.51 -34.41
CA THR A 9 13.85 -41.92 -34.25
C THR A 9 13.79 -40.96 -33.07
N SER A 10 14.68 -41.05 -32.09
CA SER A 10 14.78 -40.13 -30.96
C SER A 10 15.55 -38.84 -31.24
N ALA A 11 16.32 -38.81 -32.37
CA ALA A 11 17.10 -37.65 -32.76
C ALA A 11 16.34 -36.63 -33.65
N LEU A 12 15.09 -36.94 -34.04
CA LEU A 12 14.27 -36.06 -34.91
C LEU A 12 13.06 -35.42 -34.14
N ALA A 13 12.91 -35.68 -32.84
CA ALA A 13 11.88 -35.06 -32.00
C ALA A 13 12.44 -33.91 -31.14
N GLY A 14 13.65 -33.48 -31.36
CA GLY A 14 14.33 -32.49 -30.55
C GLY A 14 14.81 -31.27 -31.33
N ALA A 15 13.93 -30.55 -32.01
CA ALA A 15 14.26 -29.19 -32.46
C ALA A 15 13.04 -28.50 -33.08
N SER A 16 12.14 -28.05 -32.25
CA SER A 16 11.24 -26.95 -32.59
C SER A 16 10.79 -26.27 -31.29
N PHE A 17 11.74 -25.92 -30.44
CA PHE A 17 11.56 -24.76 -29.60
C PHE A 17 11.73 -23.56 -30.52
N PHE A 18 10.67 -23.17 -31.18
CA PHE A 18 10.53 -21.79 -31.61
C PHE A 18 10.52 -20.97 -30.31
N ILE A 19 11.71 -20.51 -29.93
CA ILE A 19 11.81 -19.31 -29.10
C ILE A 19 11.20 -18.23 -30.01
N THR A 20 9.87 -18.03 -29.88
CA THR A 20 9.32 -16.74 -30.16
C THR A 20 10.00 -15.85 -29.13
N LYS A 21 11.13 -15.24 -29.53
CA LYS A 21 11.52 -13.97 -28.95
C LYS A 21 10.30 -13.09 -29.22
N ASP A 22 9.39 -13.03 -28.25
CA ASP A 22 8.56 -11.86 -28.11
C ASP A 22 9.55 -10.71 -28.12
N LEU A 23 9.56 -10.02 -29.26
CA LEU A 23 10.14 -8.70 -29.36
C LEU A 23 9.28 -7.82 -28.46
N LEU A 24 9.43 -7.96 -27.13
CA LEU A 24 9.05 -6.94 -26.20
C LEU A 24 9.83 -5.72 -26.67
N ALA A 25 9.13 -4.82 -27.34
CA ALA A 25 9.70 -3.55 -27.76
C ALA A 25 10.42 -2.99 -26.53
N LYS A 26 11.75 -2.77 -26.63
CA LYS A 26 12.51 -2.22 -25.50
C LYS A 26 11.78 -0.97 -25.05
N PRO A 27 11.39 -0.89 -23.78
CA PRO A 27 10.68 0.27 -23.30
C PRO A 27 11.48 1.52 -23.66
N LYS A 28 10.84 2.48 -24.31
CA LYS A 28 11.48 3.74 -24.72
C LYS A 28 11.30 4.71 -23.55
N GLY A 29 12.35 4.91 -22.76
CA GLY A 29 12.32 5.89 -21.66
C GLY A 29 13.40 5.66 -20.63
N PRO A 30 13.59 6.59 -19.71
CA PRO A 30 14.50 6.42 -18.58
C PRO A 30 14.03 5.27 -17.68
N VAL A 31 15.01 4.61 -17.07
CA VAL A 31 14.81 3.52 -16.12
C VAL A 31 15.05 4.06 -14.72
N TYR A 32 14.12 3.83 -13.82
CA TYR A 32 14.16 4.30 -12.44
C TYR A 32 14.30 3.11 -11.49
N GLY A 33 14.90 3.34 -10.31
CA GLY A 33 15.14 2.32 -9.32
C GLY A 33 16.53 1.68 -9.45
N HIS A 34 16.83 0.75 -8.53
CA HIS A 34 18.16 0.21 -8.30
C HIS A 34 18.15 -1.32 -8.32
N ASN A 35 19.33 -1.91 -8.49
CA ASN A 35 19.55 -3.35 -8.50
C ASN A 35 18.64 -4.06 -9.54
N ASP A 36 17.92 -5.09 -9.14
CA ASP A 36 16.96 -5.85 -9.96
C ASP A 36 15.55 -5.24 -9.98
N LYS A 37 15.30 -4.20 -9.17
CA LYS A 37 14.01 -3.49 -9.07
C LYS A 37 14.04 -2.19 -9.86
N LYS A 38 13.93 -2.33 -11.18
CA LYS A 38 13.98 -1.22 -12.15
C LYS A 38 12.66 -1.12 -12.90
N TYR A 39 12.21 0.11 -13.13
CA TYR A 39 10.88 0.42 -13.67
C TYR A 39 10.95 1.48 -14.76
N PHE A 40 10.00 1.43 -15.67
CA PHE A 40 9.74 2.49 -16.64
C PHE A 40 8.51 3.27 -16.22
N LEU A 41 8.52 4.57 -16.45
CA LEU A 41 7.37 5.43 -16.17
C LEU A 41 6.44 5.48 -17.38
N ASP A 42 5.20 5.04 -17.21
CA ASP A 42 4.11 5.27 -18.16
C ASP A 42 3.18 6.38 -17.64
N THR A 43 3.34 7.58 -18.16
CA THR A 43 2.51 8.73 -17.80
C THR A 43 1.15 8.76 -18.50
N LYS A 44 0.87 7.77 -19.36
CA LYS A 44 -0.36 7.71 -20.17
C LYS A 44 -1.28 6.57 -19.77
N TRP A 45 -0.93 5.84 -18.72
CA TRP A 45 -1.68 4.65 -18.32
C TRP A 45 -3.15 4.95 -17.99
N GLY A 46 -3.45 5.94 -17.18
CA GLY A 46 -4.81 6.23 -16.73
C GLY A 46 -5.55 7.20 -17.67
N THR A 47 -6.78 6.86 -18.05
CA THR A 47 -7.64 7.79 -18.80
C THR A 47 -8.37 8.68 -17.81
N LEU A 48 -7.88 9.90 -17.62
CA LEU A 48 -8.54 10.92 -16.82
C LEU A 48 -9.60 11.66 -17.68
N ASN A 49 -10.74 11.92 -17.06
CA ASN A 49 -11.77 12.79 -17.63
C ASN A 49 -12.30 13.69 -16.52
N THR A 50 -11.81 14.92 -16.48
CA THR A 50 -12.11 15.88 -15.42
C THR A 50 -13.59 16.27 -15.33
N ASP A 51 -14.33 16.12 -16.44
CA ASP A 51 -15.77 16.42 -16.44
C ASP A 51 -16.61 15.27 -15.87
N LYS A 52 -16.18 14.03 -16.09
CA LYS A 52 -16.93 12.82 -15.70
C LYS A 52 -16.42 12.21 -14.39
N THR A 53 -15.11 12.18 -14.20
CA THR A 53 -14.43 11.60 -13.04
C THR A 53 -13.37 12.57 -12.53
N PRO A 54 -13.78 13.75 -12.03
CA PRO A 54 -12.85 14.66 -11.38
C PRO A 54 -12.17 13.96 -10.20
N VAL A 55 -10.98 14.37 -9.91
CA VAL A 55 -10.23 13.95 -8.73
C VAL A 55 -9.77 15.17 -7.96
N ASN A 56 -9.65 15.03 -6.66
CA ASN A 56 -8.93 15.95 -5.80
C ASN A 56 -7.70 15.20 -5.24
N ASP A 57 -7.53 15.07 -3.93
CA ASP A 57 -6.44 14.26 -3.41
C ASP A 57 -6.69 12.76 -3.71
N CYS A 58 -5.84 12.16 -4.52
CA CYS A 58 -5.84 10.72 -4.76
C CYS A 58 -5.01 10.07 -3.67
N HIS A 59 -5.66 9.40 -2.73
CA HIS A 59 -4.97 8.89 -1.56
C HIS A 59 -4.45 7.48 -1.75
N GLU A 60 -5.30 6.55 -2.20
CA GLU A 60 -4.94 5.13 -2.21
C GLU A 60 -5.53 4.36 -3.38
N MET A 61 -4.90 3.23 -3.66
CA MET A 61 -5.32 2.31 -4.71
C MET A 61 -5.25 0.86 -4.21
N VAL A 62 -6.23 0.04 -4.62
CA VAL A 62 -6.19 -1.41 -4.43
C VAL A 62 -6.55 -2.12 -5.73
N GLN A 63 -6.10 -3.37 -5.88
CA GLN A 63 -6.52 -4.22 -6.98
C GLN A 63 -7.62 -5.17 -6.52
N ASP A 64 -8.73 -5.24 -7.26
CA ASP A 64 -9.81 -6.19 -7.00
C ASP A 64 -9.47 -7.61 -7.49
N SER A 65 -10.32 -8.60 -7.15
CA SER A 65 -10.15 -9.99 -7.58
C SER A 65 -10.30 -10.20 -9.09
N LYS A 66 -10.81 -9.22 -9.82
CA LYS A 66 -10.93 -9.22 -11.29
C LYS A 66 -9.76 -8.54 -11.98
N GLY A 67 -8.79 -8.03 -11.21
CA GLY A 67 -7.62 -7.31 -11.70
C GLY A 67 -7.91 -5.84 -12.06
N HIS A 68 -9.02 -5.25 -11.62
CA HIS A 68 -9.24 -3.83 -11.76
C HIS A 68 -8.46 -3.05 -10.69
N ILE A 69 -8.04 -1.85 -11.03
CA ILE A 69 -7.46 -0.89 -10.08
C ILE A 69 -8.56 0.01 -9.58
N VAL A 70 -8.76 0.05 -8.29
CA VAL A 70 -9.73 0.88 -7.57
C VAL A 70 -8.98 2.02 -6.92
N LEU A 71 -9.25 3.24 -7.34
CA LEU A 71 -8.64 4.47 -6.83
C LEU A 71 -9.62 5.17 -5.88
N LEU A 72 -9.11 5.59 -4.73
CA LEU A 72 -9.81 6.44 -3.77
C LEU A 72 -9.38 7.89 -3.90
N THR A 73 -10.34 8.80 -3.90
CA THR A 73 -10.13 10.26 -3.84
C THR A 73 -11.15 10.90 -2.91
N ASN A 74 -10.81 12.03 -2.31
CA ASN A 74 -11.75 12.82 -1.50
C ASN A 74 -12.64 13.77 -2.33
N GLU A 75 -12.64 13.63 -3.66
CA GLU A 75 -13.60 14.31 -4.54
C GLU A 75 -15.01 13.72 -4.38
N THR A 76 -15.93 14.53 -3.87
CA THR A 76 -17.28 14.07 -3.51
C THR A 76 -18.24 13.90 -4.69
N LYS A 77 -17.82 14.10 -5.91
CA LYS A 77 -18.59 13.68 -7.10
C LYS A 77 -18.38 12.21 -7.44
N ASN A 78 -17.23 11.64 -7.01
CA ASN A 78 -16.89 10.24 -7.26
C ASN A 78 -15.69 9.83 -6.37
N ASN A 79 -15.94 9.41 -5.13
CA ASN A 79 -14.87 9.00 -4.24
C ASN A 79 -14.09 7.77 -4.73
N ILE A 80 -14.72 6.87 -5.47
CA ILE A 80 -14.14 5.67 -6.03
C ILE A 80 -14.16 5.71 -7.55
N ILE A 81 -13.01 5.45 -8.16
CA ILE A 81 -12.86 5.34 -9.61
C ILE A 81 -12.22 3.98 -9.92
N ILE A 82 -12.82 3.24 -10.86
CA ILE A 82 -12.39 1.88 -11.19
C ILE A 82 -11.84 1.85 -12.60
N TYR A 83 -10.59 1.38 -12.74
CA TYR A 83 -9.91 1.18 -14.02
C TYR A 83 -9.64 -0.30 -14.26
N ASN A 84 -9.59 -0.72 -15.53
CA ASN A 84 -9.00 -2.01 -15.86
C ASN A 84 -7.46 -1.90 -15.90
N LYS A 85 -6.74 -3.02 -16.03
CA LYS A 85 -5.26 -3.06 -16.11
C LYS A 85 -4.65 -2.18 -17.21
N SER A 86 -5.39 -1.89 -18.28
CA SER A 86 -4.93 -0.98 -19.35
C SER A 86 -5.23 0.50 -19.09
N GLY A 87 -5.68 0.87 -17.89
CA GLY A 87 -6.01 2.25 -17.53
C GLY A 87 -7.33 2.77 -18.10
N LYS A 88 -8.17 1.89 -18.70
CA LYS A 88 -9.49 2.30 -19.20
C LYS A 88 -10.51 2.36 -18.05
N LEU A 89 -11.22 3.47 -17.95
CA LEU A 89 -12.31 3.67 -16.99
C LEU A 89 -13.39 2.60 -17.14
N LYS A 90 -13.79 1.99 -16.01
CA LYS A 90 -14.85 0.99 -15.89
C LYS A 90 -16.09 1.55 -15.20
N GLY A 91 -15.91 2.44 -14.25
CA GLY A 91 -16.99 3.05 -13.48
C GLY A 91 -16.47 3.93 -12.36
N SER A 92 -17.36 4.65 -11.72
CA SER A 92 -17.09 5.44 -10.53
C SER A 92 -18.34 5.54 -9.66
N TRP A 93 -18.14 5.77 -8.36
CA TRP A 93 -19.21 5.94 -7.40
C TRP A 93 -18.72 6.65 -6.13
N GLY A 94 -19.62 6.99 -5.21
CA GLY A 94 -19.35 7.56 -3.90
C GLY A 94 -19.41 9.08 -3.91
N THR A 95 -20.14 9.60 -2.95
CA THR A 95 -20.28 11.05 -2.68
C THR A 95 -20.24 11.34 -1.19
N GLU A 96 -20.10 10.27 -0.38
CA GLU A 96 -20.30 10.30 1.05
C GLU A 96 -19.02 10.53 1.87
N PHE A 97 -17.83 10.47 1.22
CA PHE A 97 -16.55 10.43 1.90
C PHE A 97 -15.70 11.69 1.64
N PRO A 98 -16.07 12.85 2.26
CA PRO A 98 -15.36 14.12 2.02
C PRO A 98 -13.93 14.15 2.57
N GLY A 99 -13.60 13.28 3.50
CA GLY A 99 -12.27 13.07 4.05
C GLY A 99 -11.69 11.69 3.70
N ALA A 100 -12.09 11.12 2.55
CA ALA A 100 -11.60 9.82 2.09
C ALA A 100 -10.08 9.77 2.10
N HIS A 101 -9.47 8.81 2.83
CA HIS A 101 -8.03 8.75 3.04
C HIS A 101 -7.46 7.34 2.83
N GLY A 102 -7.81 6.36 3.66
CA GLY A 102 -7.34 4.98 3.55
C GLY A 102 -8.30 4.10 2.75
N LEU A 103 -7.73 3.17 1.97
CA LEU A 103 -8.48 2.19 1.18
C LEU A 103 -7.82 0.82 1.28
N SER A 104 -8.48 -0.13 1.91
CA SER A 104 -8.08 -1.53 1.85
C SER A 104 -9.18 -2.43 1.29
N ILE A 105 -8.82 -3.63 0.89
CA ILE A 105 -9.73 -4.57 0.25
C ILE A 105 -9.70 -5.92 0.96
N GLN A 106 -10.86 -6.45 1.27
CA GLN A 106 -11.06 -7.84 1.71
C GLN A 106 -11.52 -8.68 0.52
N LYS A 107 -10.73 -9.71 0.16
CA LYS A 107 -11.06 -10.67 -0.89
C LYS A 107 -11.51 -11.97 -0.27
N THR A 108 -12.78 -12.33 -0.43
CA THR A 108 -13.34 -13.55 0.20
C THR A 108 -13.34 -14.76 -0.75
N GLY A 109 -12.89 -14.58 -1.99
CA GLY A 109 -12.98 -15.60 -3.05
C GLY A 109 -14.36 -15.69 -3.72
N LYS A 110 -15.41 -15.10 -3.12
CA LYS A 110 -16.75 -14.99 -3.70
C LYS A 110 -17.02 -13.54 -4.15
N GLU A 111 -16.72 -12.60 -3.28
CA GLU A 111 -16.90 -11.17 -3.51
C GLU A 111 -15.83 -10.40 -2.75
N ASP A 112 -15.59 -9.17 -3.18
CA ASP A 112 -14.65 -8.25 -2.57
C ASP A 112 -15.41 -7.16 -1.81
N PHE A 113 -14.80 -6.68 -0.71
CA PHE A 113 -15.31 -5.59 0.09
C PHE A 113 -14.23 -4.53 0.26
N LEU A 114 -14.63 -3.27 0.27
CA LEU A 114 -13.73 -2.16 0.54
C LEU A 114 -13.87 -1.71 1.99
N PHE A 115 -12.75 -1.32 2.58
CA PHE A 115 -12.70 -0.57 3.82
C PHE A 115 -12.17 0.82 3.49
N ILE A 116 -12.93 1.85 3.88
CA ILE A 116 -12.64 3.25 3.57
C ILE A 116 -12.56 4.02 4.89
N THR A 117 -11.45 4.72 5.11
CA THR A 117 -11.35 5.67 6.22
C THR A 117 -11.74 7.05 5.76
N ASP A 118 -12.45 7.80 6.60
CA ASP A 118 -12.78 9.21 6.37
C ASP A 118 -12.32 10.06 7.55
N THR A 119 -11.31 10.88 7.31
CA THR A 119 -10.69 11.73 8.33
C THR A 119 -11.58 12.90 8.76
N ASN A 120 -12.46 13.39 7.89
CA ASN A 120 -13.38 14.49 8.19
C ASN A 120 -14.64 14.02 8.92
N ARG A 121 -15.11 12.80 8.62
CA ARG A 121 -16.25 12.20 9.31
C ARG A 121 -15.85 11.51 10.61
N HIS A 122 -14.54 11.23 10.77
CA HIS A 122 -14.03 10.46 11.92
C HIS A 122 -14.62 9.06 11.98
N GLN A 123 -14.66 8.37 10.82
CA GLN A 123 -15.35 7.09 10.67
C GLN A 123 -14.56 6.17 9.74
N VAL A 124 -14.83 4.86 9.87
CA VAL A 124 -14.38 3.84 8.93
C VAL A 124 -15.59 3.08 8.42
N TYR A 125 -15.63 2.80 7.13
CA TYR A 125 -16.74 2.14 6.46
C TYR A 125 -16.30 0.83 5.84
N LYS A 126 -17.12 -0.19 5.96
CA LYS A 126 -17.06 -1.37 5.09
C LYS A 126 -18.15 -1.26 4.04
N THR A 127 -17.76 -1.40 2.76
CA THR A 127 -18.71 -1.33 1.63
C THR A 127 -18.57 -2.53 0.71
N THR A 128 -19.60 -2.79 -0.09
CA THR A 128 -19.49 -3.60 -1.29
C THR A 128 -18.70 -2.86 -2.38
N MET A 129 -18.31 -3.56 -3.45
CA MET A 129 -17.58 -2.95 -4.59
C MET A 129 -18.42 -1.94 -5.38
N ASP A 130 -19.73 -1.94 -5.21
CA ASP A 130 -20.69 -0.99 -5.83
C ASP A 130 -21.15 0.12 -4.87
N GLY A 131 -20.56 0.19 -3.66
CA GLY A 131 -20.72 1.32 -2.75
C GLY A 131 -21.78 1.16 -1.67
N LYS A 132 -22.46 0.00 -1.56
CA LYS A 132 -23.40 -0.21 -0.45
C LYS A 132 -22.63 -0.32 0.87
N ILE A 133 -22.89 0.59 1.81
CA ILE A 133 -22.34 0.55 3.16
C ILE A 133 -22.94 -0.64 3.91
N LEU A 134 -22.09 -1.50 4.46
CA LEU A 134 -22.47 -2.69 5.23
C LEU A 134 -22.45 -2.40 6.73
N PHE A 135 -21.43 -1.69 7.18
CA PHE A 135 -21.35 -1.12 8.53
C PHE A 135 -20.43 0.10 8.57
N THR A 136 -20.55 0.86 9.64
CA THR A 136 -19.72 2.03 9.97
C THR A 136 -19.11 1.83 11.35
N ILE A 137 -17.82 2.15 11.49
CA ILE A 137 -17.13 2.23 12.78
C ILE A 137 -17.06 3.69 13.18
N ASP A 138 -17.68 4.00 14.27
CA ASP A 138 -17.58 5.28 14.99
C ASP A 138 -16.39 5.28 15.96
N PRO A 139 -15.96 6.45 16.47
CA PRO A 139 -14.93 6.53 17.50
C PRO A 139 -15.25 5.61 18.70
N PRO A 140 -14.36 4.69 19.08
CA PRO A 140 -14.60 3.75 20.18
C PRO A 140 -14.45 4.46 21.53
N ALA A 141 -15.56 4.94 22.11
CA ALA A 141 -15.58 5.73 23.35
C ALA A 141 -14.97 5.01 24.56
N GLU A 142 -14.88 3.69 24.52
CA GLU A 142 -14.22 2.85 25.53
C GLU A 142 -12.70 2.97 25.54
N VAL A 143 -12.09 3.53 24.47
CA VAL A 143 -10.64 3.82 24.40
C VAL A 143 -10.43 5.28 24.80
N GLY A 144 -9.84 5.51 25.95
CA GLY A 144 -9.69 6.78 26.67
C GLY A 144 -9.76 8.10 25.89
N PRO A 145 -8.90 8.35 24.87
CA PRO A 145 -8.92 9.62 24.15
C PRO A 145 -10.16 9.83 23.26
N TYR A 146 -10.90 8.78 22.89
CA TYR A 146 -12.02 8.85 21.94
C TYR A 146 -13.38 9.16 22.57
N ALA A 147 -13.41 9.47 23.85
CA ALA A 147 -14.57 10.12 24.46
C ALA A 147 -14.96 11.41 23.74
N THR A 148 -14.01 12.03 23.03
CA THR A 148 -14.20 13.18 22.14
C THR A 148 -13.98 12.73 20.69
N LYS A 149 -15.02 12.83 19.87
CA LYS A 149 -15.05 12.29 18.50
C LYS A 149 -13.93 12.80 17.62
N ASP A 150 -13.54 14.07 17.71
CA ASP A 150 -12.49 14.72 16.94
C ASP A 150 -11.07 14.18 17.22
N LYS A 151 -10.90 13.34 18.24
CA LYS A 151 -9.64 12.65 18.56
C LYS A 151 -9.42 11.39 17.74
N PHE A 152 -10.45 10.88 17.08
CA PHE A 152 -10.37 9.75 16.16
C PHE A 152 -10.28 10.25 14.72
N VAL A 153 -9.10 10.15 14.12
CA VAL A 153 -8.85 10.58 12.74
C VAL A 153 -8.13 9.45 11.98
N PRO A 154 -8.92 8.42 11.59
CA PRO A 154 -8.38 7.18 11.04
C PRO A 154 -7.74 7.41 9.67
N THR A 155 -6.54 6.88 9.49
CA THR A 155 -5.77 7.04 8.24
C THR A 155 -5.79 5.80 7.37
N GLU A 156 -5.81 4.59 7.97
CA GLU A 156 -5.69 3.36 7.18
C GLU A 156 -6.32 2.18 7.92
N THR A 157 -6.62 1.12 7.14
CA THR A 157 -7.06 -0.18 7.66
C THR A 157 -6.19 -1.32 7.12
N ALA A 158 -6.12 -2.43 7.87
CA ALA A 158 -5.55 -3.69 7.41
C ALA A 158 -6.49 -4.84 7.77
N VAL A 159 -6.85 -5.66 6.80
CA VAL A 159 -7.89 -6.67 6.96
C VAL A 159 -7.29 -8.07 6.85
N LEU A 160 -7.61 -8.94 7.80
CA LEU A 160 -7.25 -10.36 7.82
C LEU A 160 -8.22 -11.19 6.96
N ASP A 161 -7.79 -12.37 6.54
CA ASP A 161 -8.60 -13.29 5.73
C ASP A 161 -9.88 -13.75 6.47
N ASN A 162 -9.84 -13.82 7.80
CA ASN A 162 -11.00 -14.15 8.65
C ASN A 162 -12.00 -13.00 8.82
N GLY A 163 -11.69 -11.83 8.25
CA GLY A 163 -12.51 -10.61 8.31
C GLY A 163 -12.24 -9.72 9.52
N GLU A 164 -11.42 -10.11 10.47
CA GLU A 164 -10.91 -9.21 11.50
C GLU A 164 -10.08 -8.11 10.85
N PHE A 165 -10.05 -6.93 11.44
CA PHE A 165 -9.32 -5.82 10.85
C PHE A 165 -8.73 -4.88 11.89
N TYR A 166 -7.75 -4.11 11.45
CA TYR A 166 -7.08 -3.10 12.23
C TYR A 166 -7.34 -1.72 11.62
N ILE A 167 -7.45 -0.71 12.47
CA ILE A 167 -7.54 0.69 12.08
C ILE A 167 -6.32 1.41 12.67
N ALA A 168 -5.58 2.12 11.83
CA ALA A 168 -4.56 3.06 12.27
C ALA A 168 -5.17 4.46 12.42
N ASP A 169 -5.13 5.01 13.63
CA ASP A 169 -5.60 6.37 13.92
C ASP A 169 -4.45 7.38 13.82
N GLY A 170 -3.85 7.46 12.63
CA GLY A 170 -2.57 8.14 12.41
C GLY A 170 -2.61 9.67 12.44
N TYR A 171 -3.77 10.30 12.31
CA TYR A 171 -3.93 11.74 12.48
C TYR A 171 -4.62 12.10 13.79
N GLY A 172 -5.12 11.11 14.54
CA GLY A 172 -5.72 11.27 15.84
C GLY A 172 -4.78 10.92 16.99
N ALA A 173 -5.19 10.02 17.87
CA ALA A 173 -4.49 9.65 19.10
C ALA A 173 -3.37 8.60 18.89
N GLN A 174 -3.12 8.15 17.68
CA GLN A 174 -2.05 7.24 17.29
C GLN A 174 -2.23 5.79 17.76
N TYR A 175 -3.44 5.37 18.07
CA TYR A 175 -3.71 3.98 18.39
C TYR A 175 -3.86 3.13 17.13
N ILE A 176 -3.50 1.87 17.27
CA ILE A 176 -3.91 0.79 16.39
C ILE A 176 -5.04 0.05 17.08
N LEU A 177 -6.21 0.04 16.45
CA LEU A 177 -7.44 -0.52 16.99
C LEU A 177 -7.75 -1.83 16.27
N HIS A 178 -7.90 -2.92 17.02
CA HIS A 178 -8.22 -4.26 16.49
C HIS A 178 -9.69 -4.55 16.66
N TYR A 179 -10.37 -4.90 15.58
CA TYR A 179 -11.80 -5.24 15.55
C TYR A 179 -12.02 -6.66 15.07
N ASP A 180 -13.09 -7.29 15.52
CA ASP A 180 -13.59 -8.54 14.93
C ASP A 180 -14.28 -8.27 13.56
N ALA A 181 -14.64 -9.35 12.86
CA ALA A 181 -15.29 -9.25 11.54
C ALA A 181 -16.66 -8.56 11.55
N ASN A 182 -17.28 -8.40 12.72
CA ASN A 182 -18.57 -7.74 12.91
C ASN A 182 -18.43 -6.27 13.35
N GLY A 183 -17.20 -5.77 13.48
CA GLY A 183 -16.93 -4.40 13.90
C GLY A 183 -16.96 -4.18 15.42
N LYS A 184 -16.79 -5.22 16.23
CA LYS A 184 -16.63 -5.10 17.69
C LYS A 184 -15.16 -4.94 18.03
N LEU A 185 -14.83 -3.90 18.81
CA LEU A 185 -13.47 -3.68 19.29
C LEU A 185 -12.99 -4.85 20.17
N LYS A 186 -11.78 -5.33 19.91
CA LYS A 186 -11.10 -6.41 20.64
C LYS A 186 -9.94 -5.89 21.47
N ASN A 187 -9.13 -5.00 20.90
CA ASN A 187 -7.91 -4.49 21.51
C ASN A 187 -7.52 -3.13 20.94
N ALA A 188 -6.72 -2.37 21.68
CA ALA A 188 -6.09 -1.13 21.26
C ALA A 188 -4.66 -1.08 21.80
N PHE A 189 -3.69 -0.68 20.96
CA PHE A 189 -2.29 -0.57 21.35
C PHE A 189 -1.62 0.59 20.60
N GLY A 190 -0.36 0.89 20.93
CA GLY A 190 0.35 2.07 20.41
C GLY A 190 0.00 3.31 21.21
N GLY A 191 -0.60 4.30 20.58
CA GLY A 191 -0.83 5.63 21.16
C GLY A 191 0.41 6.52 21.10
N ARG A 192 0.30 7.76 21.60
CA ARG A 192 1.41 8.72 21.68
C ARG A 192 2.30 8.42 22.89
N GLY A 193 3.61 8.53 22.74
CA GLY A 193 4.58 8.34 23.83
C GLY A 193 6.02 8.34 23.32
N GLU A 194 6.99 8.22 24.24
CA GLU A 194 8.41 8.29 23.94
C GLU A 194 9.06 6.91 23.64
N GLY A 195 8.51 5.82 24.16
CA GLY A 195 9.04 4.47 23.92
C GLY A 195 8.80 3.98 22.50
N GLU A 196 9.54 2.95 22.10
CA GLU A 196 9.47 2.37 20.76
C GLU A 196 8.09 1.77 20.43
N GLN A 197 7.34 1.31 21.43
CA GLN A 197 5.98 0.77 21.25
C GLN A 197 4.95 1.84 20.90
N TYR A 198 5.25 3.13 21.15
CA TYR A 198 4.38 4.26 20.84
C TYR A 198 4.61 4.76 19.42
N LEU A 199 3.66 5.51 18.88
CA LEU A 199 3.63 5.96 17.49
C LEU A 199 3.56 7.50 17.41
N ASP A 200 4.14 8.03 16.33
CA ASP A 200 4.04 9.43 15.95
C ASP A 200 3.76 9.51 14.46
N ASN A 201 2.50 9.68 14.11
CA ASN A 201 1.93 9.56 12.77
C ASN A 201 1.90 8.10 12.26
N ALA A 202 1.02 7.28 12.88
CA ALA A 202 0.69 5.92 12.48
C ALA A 202 -0.09 5.93 11.14
N HIS A 203 0.58 6.36 10.05
CA HIS A 203 -0.10 6.76 8.82
C HIS A 203 -0.65 5.59 8.02
N GLY A 204 0.05 4.49 7.98
CA GLY A 204 -0.32 3.30 7.20
C GLY A 204 -0.13 2.02 7.99
N ILE A 205 -0.86 0.99 7.61
CA ILE A 205 -0.78 -0.34 8.22
C ILE A 205 -1.05 -1.41 7.15
N CYS A 206 -0.36 -2.53 7.23
CA CYS A 206 -0.68 -3.73 6.46
C CYS A 206 -0.47 -5.01 7.27
N ILE A 207 -1.05 -6.11 6.81
CA ILE A 207 -0.70 -7.46 7.28
C ILE A 207 0.48 -7.96 6.46
N ASP A 208 1.53 -8.39 7.14
CA ASP A 208 2.71 -8.99 6.51
C ASP A 208 2.64 -10.52 6.60
N TYR A 209 2.36 -11.16 5.48
CA TYR A 209 2.32 -12.61 5.32
C TYR A 209 3.62 -13.21 4.76
N ARG A 210 4.70 -12.43 4.62
CA ARG A 210 5.98 -12.91 4.07
C ARG A 210 6.65 -13.97 4.94
N ASN A 211 6.24 -14.10 6.19
CA ASN A 211 6.72 -15.11 7.12
C ASN A 211 5.59 -16.06 7.53
N ALA A 212 5.93 -17.23 8.10
CA ALA A 212 4.98 -18.24 8.51
C ALA A 212 3.93 -17.73 9.53
N THR A 213 4.34 -16.81 10.41
CA THR A 213 3.42 -16.13 11.33
C THR A 213 3.14 -14.72 10.81
N PRO A 214 1.89 -14.39 10.51
CA PRO A 214 1.50 -13.04 10.09
C PRO A 214 1.83 -12.01 11.18
N THR A 215 2.25 -10.83 10.73
CA THR A 215 2.53 -9.68 11.60
C THR A 215 1.90 -8.41 11.02
N LEU A 216 1.83 -7.36 11.82
CA LEU A 216 1.46 -6.03 11.37
C LEU A 216 2.72 -5.23 11.06
N ILE A 217 2.71 -4.51 9.96
CA ILE A 217 3.67 -3.44 9.70
C ILE A 217 2.91 -2.12 9.76
N VAL A 218 3.31 -1.27 10.69
CA VAL A 218 2.74 0.06 10.92
C VAL A 218 3.76 1.11 10.55
N THR A 219 3.36 2.06 9.74
CA THR A 219 4.18 3.24 9.46
C THR A 219 4.23 4.16 10.66
N ASP A 220 5.43 4.55 11.07
CA ASP A 220 5.65 5.66 12.01
C ASP A 220 6.36 6.79 11.24
N ARG A 221 5.55 7.59 10.51
CA ARG A 221 6.04 8.52 9.49
C ARG A 221 6.99 9.57 10.04
N ASN A 222 6.64 10.18 11.17
CA ASN A 222 7.45 11.26 11.75
C ASN A 222 8.79 10.73 12.30
N ARG A 223 8.88 9.44 12.61
CA ARG A 223 10.12 8.78 13.04
C ARG A 223 10.88 8.11 11.89
N ALA A 224 10.40 8.26 10.66
CA ALA A 224 10.99 7.67 9.44
C ALA A 224 11.29 6.17 9.61
N CYS A 225 10.29 5.40 10.02
CA CYS A 225 10.41 3.96 10.21
C CYS A 225 9.08 3.23 10.00
N PHE A 226 9.18 1.93 9.82
CA PHE A 226 8.08 1.01 10.04
C PHE A 226 8.29 0.29 11.36
N LYS A 227 7.21 0.01 12.06
CA LYS A 227 7.21 -0.81 13.28
C LYS A 227 6.46 -2.10 13.02
N ARG A 228 7.06 -3.19 13.35
CA ARG A 228 6.45 -4.50 13.21
C ARG A 228 5.90 -4.95 14.55
N PHE A 229 4.60 -5.29 14.56
CA PHE A 229 3.90 -5.80 15.73
C PHE A 229 3.37 -7.21 15.46
N SER A 230 3.24 -8.01 16.52
CA SER A 230 2.38 -9.19 16.47
C SER A 230 0.91 -8.77 16.34
N LEU A 231 0.04 -9.71 15.95
CA LEU A 231 -1.39 -9.41 15.78
C LEU A 231 -2.08 -9.00 17.10
N ASP A 232 -1.52 -9.34 18.24
CA ASP A 232 -2.00 -8.94 19.59
C ASP A 232 -1.40 -7.60 20.07
N GLY A 233 -0.54 -6.95 19.25
CA GLY A 233 -0.04 -5.60 19.50
C GLY A 233 1.30 -5.52 20.25
N LYS A 234 2.05 -6.63 20.36
CA LYS A 234 3.41 -6.60 20.92
C LYS A 234 4.38 -6.12 19.87
N LEU A 235 5.18 -5.09 20.18
CA LEU A 235 6.28 -4.65 19.32
C LEU A 235 7.31 -5.76 19.14
N LEU A 236 7.69 -6.07 17.91
CA LEU A 236 8.67 -7.09 17.54
C LEU A 236 10.00 -6.46 17.14
N ASP A 237 9.97 -5.47 16.23
CA ASP A 237 11.14 -4.72 15.81
C ASP A 237 10.77 -3.38 15.13
N VAL A 238 11.81 -2.59 14.83
CA VAL A 238 11.72 -1.29 14.15
C VAL A 238 12.61 -1.30 12.90
N ILE A 239 12.02 -1.00 11.75
CA ILE A 239 12.70 -0.94 10.46
C ILE A 239 12.92 0.52 10.11
N HIS A 240 14.14 1.01 10.32
CA HIS A 240 14.49 2.40 10.06
C HIS A 240 14.70 2.66 8.56
N VAL A 241 14.07 3.72 8.07
CA VAL A 241 14.21 4.23 6.69
C VAL A 241 14.55 5.73 6.74
N PRO A 242 15.75 6.08 7.23
CA PRO A 242 16.10 7.46 7.57
C PRO A 242 15.94 8.37 6.35
N GLY A 243 15.27 9.51 6.54
CA GLY A 243 14.97 10.47 5.48
C GLY A 243 13.71 10.16 4.66
N ALA A 244 13.04 9.04 4.92
CA ALA A 244 11.83 8.68 4.20
C ALA A 244 10.58 8.91 5.07
N GLY A 245 9.78 9.91 4.74
CA GLY A 245 8.43 10.09 5.31
C GLY A 245 7.46 9.11 4.66
N VAL A 246 7.54 7.84 5.08
CA VAL A 246 6.81 6.71 4.46
C VAL A 246 5.30 6.77 4.68
N CYS A 247 4.56 6.31 3.69
CA CYS A 247 3.10 6.14 3.70
C CYS A 247 2.71 4.68 3.96
N ARG A 248 1.62 4.22 3.37
CA ARG A 248 1.15 2.84 3.53
C ARG A 248 2.18 1.83 3.05
N PRO A 249 2.52 0.80 3.85
CA PRO A 249 3.28 -0.35 3.37
C PRO A 249 2.36 -1.29 2.57
N VAL A 250 2.83 -1.75 1.41
CA VAL A 250 2.13 -2.70 0.54
C VAL A 250 3.02 -3.91 0.31
N ILE A 251 2.53 -5.09 0.65
CA ILE A 251 3.26 -6.35 0.42
C ILE A 251 2.88 -6.93 -0.93
N SER A 252 3.89 -7.25 -1.74
CA SER A 252 3.72 -8.02 -2.98
C SER A 252 4.87 -9.02 -3.12
N GLY A 253 4.55 -10.31 -3.12
CA GLY A 253 5.54 -11.39 -3.04
C GLY A 253 6.44 -11.23 -1.81
N ASP A 254 7.75 -11.29 -2.00
CA ASP A 254 8.75 -11.13 -0.94
C ASP A 254 9.11 -9.67 -0.63
N TYR A 255 8.45 -8.69 -1.26
CA TYR A 255 8.80 -7.28 -1.16
C TYR A 255 7.73 -6.46 -0.46
N LEU A 256 8.21 -5.42 0.24
CA LEU A 256 7.40 -4.33 0.75
C LEU A 256 7.67 -3.09 -0.10
N TYR A 257 6.61 -2.49 -0.60
CA TYR A 257 6.62 -1.23 -1.34
C TYR A 257 5.99 -0.15 -0.48
N ALA A 258 6.53 1.06 -0.52
CA ALA A 258 5.88 2.20 0.13
C ALA A 258 6.19 3.51 -0.62
N ALA A 259 5.18 4.33 -0.78
CA ALA A 259 5.38 5.71 -1.17
C ALA A 259 6.08 6.48 -0.02
N VAL A 260 6.99 7.34 -0.38
CA VAL A 260 7.63 8.31 0.50
C VAL A 260 7.06 9.67 0.16
N LEU A 261 6.20 10.21 1.02
CA LEU A 261 5.53 11.48 0.78
C LEU A 261 6.54 12.63 0.60
N ARG A 262 7.59 12.61 1.41
CA ARG A 262 8.65 13.62 1.44
C ARG A 262 9.93 13.08 2.05
N SER A 263 11.05 13.68 1.67
CA SER A 263 12.41 13.34 2.12
C SER A 263 13.15 14.58 2.68
N PRO A 264 14.41 14.47 3.15
CA PRO A 264 15.09 15.58 3.82
C PRO A 264 15.25 16.86 3.00
N ASN A 265 15.20 16.77 1.66
CA ASN A 265 15.15 17.94 0.79
C ASN A 265 13.73 18.54 0.69
N MET A 266 12.98 18.47 1.78
CA MET A 266 11.56 18.84 1.91
C MET A 266 11.26 20.33 1.78
N GLY A 267 12.25 21.21 1.85
CA GLY A 267 12.06 22.63 1.53
C GLY A 267 11.80 22.89 0.05
N VAL A 268 11.85 21.84 -0.77
CA VAL A 268 11.56 21.84 -2.20
C VAL A 268 10.20 21.18 -2.39
N GLU A 269 9.27 21.85 -3.02
CA GLU A 269 8.04 21.24 -3.51
C GLU A 269 8.42 19.96 -4.27
N SER A 270 7.75 18.86 -3.96
CA SER A 270 7.99 17.57 -4.62
C SER A 270 9.30 16.90 -4.23
N SER A 271 9.34 16.27 -3.07
CA SER A 271 10.51 15.48 -2.61
C SER A 271 10.22 14.01 -2.38
N GLY A 272 9.14 13.49 -3.00
CA GLY A 272 8.70 12.10 -2.82
C GLY A 272 9.34 11.12 -3.80
N PHE A 273 9.35 9.85 -3.40
CA PHE A 273 9.81 8.73 -4.21
C PHE A 273 9.10 7.44 -3.74
N VAL A 274 9.38 6.29 -4.36
CA VAL A 274 8.88 5.00 -3.88
C VAL A 274 10.03 4.15 -3.39
N THR A 275 9.97 3.64 -2.16
CA THR A 275 10.96 2.75 -1.57
C THR A 275 10.51 1.29 -1.63
N ILE A 276 11.46 0.36 -1.84
CA ILE A 276 11.22 -1.08 -1.93
C ILE A 276 12.16 -1.79 -0.97
N LEU A 277 11.58 -2.59 -0.07
CA LEU A 277 12.31 -3.42 0.88
C LEU A 277 12.14 -4.89 0.52
N ASN A 278 13.18 -5.68 0.72
CA ASN A 278 13.14 -7.14 0.55
C ASN A 278 12.55 -7.84 1.79
N LYS A 279 12.52 -9.17 1.76
CA LYS A 279 11.97 -10.01 2.83
C LYS A 279 12.67 -9.83 4.18
N GLU A 280 13.96 -9.48 4.16
CA GLU A 280 14.75 -9.16 5.33
C GLU A 280 14.57 -7.71 5.80
N ASN A 281 13.59 -7.00 5.26
CA ASN A 281 13.28 -5.60 5.54
C ASN A 281 14.43 -4.62 5.24
N LYS A 282 15.32 -4.98 4.31
CA LYS A 282 16.37 -4.08 3.81
C LYS A 282 15.87 -3.34 2.58
N VAL A 283 16.08 -2.02 2.53
CA VAL A 283 15.82 -1.22 1.33
C VAL A 283 16.74 -1.70 0.22
N VAL A 284 16.17 -2.08 -0.93
CA VAL A 284 16.89 -2.60 -2.09
C VAL A 284 16.75 -1.72 -3.32
N SER A 285 15.75 -0.85 -3.36
CA SER A 285 15.55 0.08 -4.48
C SER A 285 14.73 1.30 -4.04
N ASN A 286 14.99 2.44 -4.67
CA ASN A 286 14.19 3.65 -4.53
C ASN A 286 13.88 4.20 -5.94
N ILE A 287 12.61 4.20 -6.33
CA ILE A 287 12.16 4.71 -7.63
C ILE A 287 12.07 6.24 -7.52
N GLY A 288 12.97 6.96 -8.16
CA GLY A 288 13.08 8.42 -8.05
C GLY A 288 13.84 8.92 -6.81
N GLY A 289 14.37 8.01 -5.99
CA GLY A 289 15.17 8.32 -4.80
C GLY A 289 16.63 7.85 -4.94
N SER A 290 17.44 8.18 -3.94
CA SER A 290 18.86 7.81 -3.87
C SER A 290 19.06 6.30 -3.79
N GLU A 291 20.21 5.83 -4.31
CA GLU A 291 20.61 4.44 -4.16
C GLU A 291 20.66 4.05 -2.66
N PRO A 292 20.12 2.88 -2.27
CA PRO A 292 20.17 2.43 -0.90
C PRO A 292 21.58 1.93 -0.55
N ILE A 293 22.34 2.75 0.19
CA ILE A 293 23.70 2.44 0.63
C ILE A 293 23.70 2.16 2.12
N TYR A 294 24.36 1.07 2.51
CA TYR A 294 24.53 0.67 3.90
C TYR A 294 25.98 0.89 4.34
N THR A 295 26.17 1.67 5.41
CA THR A 295 27.46 1.91 6.04
C THR A 295 27.46 1.30 7.44
N ASN A 296 28.38 0.38 7.71
CA ASN A 296 28.44 -0.37 8.97
C ASN A 296 27.10 -1.02 9.36
N GLY A 297 26.37 -1.57 8.36
CA GLY A 297 25.09 -2.23 8.55
C GLY A 297 23.88 -1.29 8.72
N LYS A 298 24.07 0.01 8.73
CA LYS A 298 23.00 1.01 8.84
C LYS A 298 22.73 1.65 7.49
N LEU A 299 21.46 1.80 7.15
CA LEU A 299 21.02 2.50 5.93
C LEU A 299 21.36 3.98 6.04
N ASN A 300 21.98 4.52 5.00
CA ASN A 300 22.23 5.96 4.88
C ASN A 300 20.92 6.71 4.64
N THR A 301 20.89 8.01 4.94
CA THR A 301 19.73 8.86 4.74
C THR A 301 19.29 8.87 3.27
N LEU A 302 18.04 8.52 3.04
CA LEU A 302 17.39 8.53 1.73
C LEU A 302 16.88 9.92 1.38
N GLN A 303 16.90 10.24 0.09
CA GLN A 303 16.37 11.50 -0.43
C GLN A 303 15.91 11.34 -1.87
N GLN A 304 15.03 12.21 -2.35
CA GLN A 304 14.67 12.25 -3.76
C GLN A 304 15.88 12.67 -4.60
N THR A 305 16.10 11.99 -5.72
CA THR A 305 17.13 12.34 -6.72
C THR A 305 16.55 12.72 -8.06
N GLU A 306 15.32 12.25 -8.36
CA GLU A 306 14.64 12.51 -9.62
C GLU A 306 13.18 12.92 -9.38
N LYS A 307 12.77 14.03 -9.98
CA LYS A 307 11.43 14.62 -9.79
C LYS A 307 10.37 13.92 -10.65
N ILE A 308 10.22 12.61 -10.48
CA ILE A 308 9.15 11.83 -11.14
C ILE A 308 7.86 11.77 -10.33
N PHE A 309 7.96 12.01 -9.03
CA PHE A 309 6.83 12.12 -8.12
C PHE A 309 6.86 13.47 -7.39
N ALA A 310 5.69 14.05 -7.18
CA ALA A 310 5.53 15.21 -6.30
C ALA A 310 5.41 14.77 -4.84
N HIS A 311 4.22 14.31 -4.46
CA HIS A 311 3.91 13.80 -3.13
C HIS A 311 3.19 12.45 -3.28
N PRO A 312 3.90 11.35 -3.63
CA PRO A 312 3.28 10.05 -3.76
C PRO A 312 2.77 9.62 -2.39
N HIS A 313 1.51 9.22 -2.33
CA HIS A 313 0.86 8.89 -1.07
C HIS A 313 0.68 7.39 -0.90
N ASP A 314 0.57 6.65 -2.00
CA ASP A 314 0.37 5.21 -2.00
C ASP A 314 1.02 4.53 -3.21
N VAL A 315 1.09 3.21 -3.15
CA VAL A 315 1.45 2.32 -4.26
C VAL A 315 0.45 1.19 -4.35
N CYS A 316 0.15 0.77 -5.58
CA CYS A 316 -0.57 -0.48 -5.85
C CYS A 316 0.31 -1.33 -6.77
N VAL A 317 0.49 -2.59 -6.42
CA VAL A 317 1.27 -3.56 -7.21
C VAL A 317 0.29 -4.58 -7.78
N ASP A 318 0.32 -4.77 -9.12
CA ASP A 318 -0.56 -5.69 -9.85
C ASP A 318 0.14 -6.94 -10.38
#